data_b1f9baf5a53fb7e8b8227bef2fe98a30
#
_entry.id   b1f9baf5a53fb7e8b8227bef2fe98a30
#
_cell.length_a   1.000
_cell.length_b   1.000
_cell.length_c   1.000
_cell.angle_alpha   90.00
_cell.angle_beta   90.00
_cell.angle_gamma   90.00
#
_symmetry.space_group_name_H-M   'P 1'
#
loop_
_entity.id
_entity.type
_entity.pdbx_description
1 polymer ?
#
loop_
_entity_poly.entity_id
_entity_poly.type
_entity_poly.pdbx_seq_one_letter_code
_entity_poly.pdbx_strand_id
1 'polypeptide(L)'
;MSAPDSVCLLRFSALGDVCHCIATVRAIQRQWPDVHVSWIVGKGEHRLVRDLAGVEFIVFDKRGGIGALWDLRKHLRRRFDVLLHAQVSLRANMIAALVRADRRIGFDAARAREGHGLVVSERIPATPFQHQAEALQEFARILGADTDGVDRAPPIGDEDRQFARAHQPEAGRAVLISPCSSHVARNWSVVNYAEIADWVIDKTGRPVILIGGPSEMEKRIGAQIESTMRHQPSNLIGQDTLGQSLAMLERAACLVAPDSGPVHFAAALGTPVVGLYASTWSCRSGPLGSLEYCVDRFPEACRRFLGREPEQVKWGKRIEKPGVMDLVEPKAVIERLSIILT
;
A
#
# COMPACT_ATOMS: atom_id res chain seq x y z
N MET A 1 16.87 -14.29 22.58
CA MET A 1 17.81 -14.09 21.45
C MET A 1 18.60 -12.83 21.73
N SER A 2 19.91 -12.79 21.38
CA SER A 2 20.69 -11.54 21.46
C SER A 2 20.11 -10.49 20.50
N ALA A 3 20.19 -9.22 20.87
CA ALA A 3 19.83 -8.13 19.99
C ALA A 3 20.71 -8.17 18.72
N PRO A 4 20.14 -7.94 17.52
CA PRO A 4 20.97 -7.80 16.32
C PRO A 4 21.61 -6.41 16.30
N ASP A 5 22.89 -6.32 15.93
CA ASP A 5 23.57 -5.04 15.71
C ASP A 5 23.21 -4.44 14.33
N SER A 6 22.87 -5.30 13.36
CA SER A 6 22.58 -4.90 11.98
C SER A 6 21.48 -5.74 11.31
N VAL A 7 20.50 -5.04 10.72
CA VAL A 7 19.37 -5.65 10.01
C VAL A 7 19.30 -5.08 8.59
N CYS A 8 19.22 -5.96 7.59
CA CYS A 8 18.96 -5.60 6.20
C CYS A 8 17.54 -6.00 5.82
N LEU A 9 16.67 -5.04 5.51
CA LEU A 9 15.34 -5.30 4.97
C LEU A 9 15.40 -5.28 3.43
N LEU A 10 14.90 -6.34 2.79
CA LEU A 10 14.75 -6.42 1.34
C LEU A 10 13.27 -6.35 0.97
N ARG A 11 12.80 -5.17 0.60
CA ARG A 11 11.49 -4.91 0.01
C ARG A 11 11.56 -3.71 -0.92
N PHE A 12 11.56 -3.92 -2.23
CA PHE A 12 11.72 -2.85 -3.21
C PHE A 12 10.45 -2.54 -4.02
N SER A 13 9.34 -3.22 -3.79
CA SER A 13 8.01 -2.98 -4.40
C SER A 13 6.91 -3.86 -3.77
N ALA A 14 5.58 -3.59 -3.94
CA ALA A 14 5.07 -2.37 -4.53
C ALA A 14 4.96 -1.27 -3.45
N LEU A 15 4.54 -0.05 -3.83
CA LEU A 15 4.43 1.10 -2.92
C LEU A 15 3.63 0.79 -1.64
N GLY A 16 2.48 0.10 -1.75
CA GLY A 16 1.67 -0.27 -0.57
C GLY A 16 2.41 -1.22 0.38
N ASP A 17 3.12 -2.22 -0.15
CA ASP A 17 3.90 -3.13 0.69
C ASP A 17 5.13 -2.44 1.32
N VAL A 18 5.74 -1.48 0.60
CA VAL A 18 6.81 -0.64 1.17
C VAL A 18 6.25 0.23 2.31
N CYS A 19 5.05 0.78 2.16
CA CYS A 19 4.35 1.48 3.23
C CYS A 19 4.17 0.58 4.47
N HIS A 20 3.70 -0.64 4.29
CA HIS A 20 3.52 -1.58 5.39
C HIS A 20 4.83 -1.95 6.11
N CYS A 21 5.97 -1.95 5.41
CA CYS A 21 7.28 -2.21 6.02
C CYS A 21 7.76 -1.10 6.95
N ILE A 22 7.19 0.11 6.91
CA ILE A 22 7.51 1.20 7.85
C ILE A 22 7.29 0.73 9.29
N ALA A 23 6.15 0.10 9.56
CA ALA A 23 5.85 -0.45 10.89
C ALA A 23 6.87 -1.53 11.32
N THR A 24 7.28 -2.40 10.40
CA THR A 24 8.32 -3.41 10.67
C THR A 24 9.64 -2.77 11.09
N VAL A 25 10.08 -1.74 10.36
CA VAL A 25 11.32 -1.01 10.65
C VAL A 25 11.21 -0.29 12.00
N ARG A 26 10.13 0.45 12.24
CA ARG A 26 9.92 1.18 13.51
C ARG A 26 9.81 0.24 14.71
N ALA A 27 9.19 -0.92 14.56
CA ALA A 27 9.15 -1.94 15.61
C ALA A 27 10.56 -2.40 15.99
N ILE A 28 11.41 -2.66 15.01
CA ILE A 28 12.80 -3.06 15.19
C ILE A 28 13.60 -1.94 15.87
N GLN A 29 13.48 -0.71 15.39
CA GLN A 29 14.16 0.47 15.98
C GLN A 29 13.69 0.76 17.42
N ARG A 30 12.39 0.60 17.71
CA ARG A 30 11.82 0.76 19.05
C ARG A 30 12.39 -0.27 20.02
N GLN A 31 12.52 -1.52 19.57
CA GLN A 31 13.02 -2.61 20.39
C GLN A 31 14.53 -2.53 20.62
N TRP A 32 15.27 -2.10 19.61
CA TRP A 32 16.73 -1.97 19.64
C TRP A 32 17.15 -0.59 19.08
N PRO A 33 17.25 0.45 19.92
CA PRO A 33 17.52 1.82 19.44
C PRO A 33 18.86 1.98 18.73
N ASP A 34 19.85 1.15 19.05
CA ASP A 34 21.20 1.20 18.47
C ASP A 34 21.36 0.32 17.23
N VAL A 35 20.31 -0.41 16.81
CA VAL A 35 20.38 -1.30 15.65
C VAL A 35 20.59 -0.51 14.36
N HIS A 36 21.55 -0.93 13.56
CA HIS A 36 21.75 -0.37 12.23
C HIS A 36 20.79 -1.02 11.22
N VAL A 37 19.80 -0.26 10.75
CA VAL A 37 18.83 -0.74 9.75
C VAL A 37 19.22 -0.25 8.37
N SER A 38 19.42 -1.19 7.43
CA SER A 38 19.55 -0.91 6.00
C SER A 38 18.34 -1.42 5.25
N TRP A 39 17.84 -0.65 4.29
CA TRP A 39 16.68 -1.04 3.51
C TRP A 39 16.99 -1.02 2.00
N ILE A 40 16.95 -2.18 1.36
CA ILE A 40 17.00 -2.30 -0.11
C ILE A 40 15.62 -1.98 -0.66
N VAL A 41 15.49 -0.79 -1.25
CA VAL A 41 14.23 -0.22 -1.72
C VAL A 41 14.32 0.16 -3.20
N GLY A 42 13.19 0.08 -3.94
CA GLY A 42 13.13 0.51 -5.33
C GLY A 42 13.22 2.02 -5.48
N LYS A 43 13.84 2.50 -6.56
CA LYS A 43 14.02 3.94 -6.84
C LYS A 43 12.70 4.74 -6.81
N GLY A 44 11.61 4.16 -7.31
CA GLY A 44 10.29 4.78 -7.27
C GLY A 44 9.70 4.81 -5.86
N GLU A 45 9.85 3.71 -5.15
CA GLU A 45 9.32 3.50 -3.81
C GLU A 45 10.14 4.22 -2.72
N HIS A 46 11.42 4.48 -2.96
CA HIS A 46 12.28 5.26 -2.07
C HIS A 46 11.69 6.64 -1.73
N ARG A 47 10.97 7.27 -2.67
CA ARG A 47 10.31 8.56 -2.44
C ARG A 47 9.28 8.53 -1.30
N LEU A 48 8.74 7.34 -0.96
CA LEU A 48 7.79 7.18 0.15
C LEU A 48 8.47 7.16 1.52
N VAL A 49 9.71 6.69 1.57
CA VAL A 49 10.39 6.34 2.83
C VAL A 49 11.70 7.08 3.06
N ARG A 50 12.17 7.88 2.09
CA ARG A 50 13.50 8.52 2.12
C ARG A 50 13.79 9.35 3.37
N ASP A 51 12.73 9.89 3.96
CA ASP A 51 12.83 10.75 5.15
C ASP A 51 12.54 9.95 6.46
N LEU A 52 12.51 8.61 6.39
CA LEU A 52 12.37 7.76 7.57
C LEU A 52 13.69 7.76 8.37
N ALA A 53 13.64 8.27 9.59
CA ALA A 53 14.83 8.44 10.43
C ALA A 53 15.49 7.10 10.79
N GLY A 54 16.83 7.11 10.90
CA GLY A 54 17.62 5.97 11.36
C GLY A 54 17.70 4.80 10.37
N VAL A 55 17.41 5.02 9.08
CA VAL A 55 17.47 3.99 8.04
C VAL A 55 18.48 4.37 6.96
N GLU A 56 19.39 3.47 6.67
CA GLU A 56 20.25 3.56 5.49
C GLU A 56 19.55 2.95 4.29
N PHE A 57 19.28 3.75 3.26
CA PHE A 57 18.63 3.25 2.05
C PHE A 57 19.64 2.82 0.98
N ILE A 58 19.47 1.58 0.51
CA ILE A 58 20.18 1.02 -0.63
C ILE A 58 19.20 1.01 -1.80
N VAL A 59 19.29 2.04 -2.65
CA VAL A 59 18.31 2.25 -3.73
C VAL A 59 18.60 1.35 -4.93
N PHE A 60 17.62 0.53 -5.31
CA PHE A 60 17.70 -0.37 -6.45
C PHE A 60 16.88 0.15 -7.63
N ASP A 61 17.55 0.40 -8.78
CA ASP A 61 16.85 0.76 -10.01
C ASP A 61 16.44 -0.50 -10.78
N LYS A 62 15.14 -0.81 -10.76
CA LYS A 62 14.56 -1.97 -11.45
C LYS A 62 14.75 -1.94 -12.98
N ARG A 63 15.02 -0.77 -13.56
CA ARG A 63 15.20 -0.57 -15.02
C ARG A 63 16.67 -0.67 -15.44
N GLY A 64 17.60 -0.66 -14.50
CA GLY A 64 19.05 -0.65 -14.76
C GLY A 64 19.64 -2.01 -15.18
N GLY A 65 18.82 -3.05 -15.36
CA GLY A 65 19.26 -4.37 -15.82
C GLY A 65 20.36 -4.99 -14.96
N ILE A 66 21.34 -5.64 -15.58
CA ILE A 66 22.48 -6.28 -14.88
C ILE A 66 23.38 -5.24 -14.21
N GLY A 67 23.52 -4.04 -14.79
CA GLY A 67 24.31 -2.95 -14.21
C GLY A 67 23.84 -2.56 -12.80
N ALA A 68 22.53 -2.50 -12.59
CA ALA A 68 21.97 -2.21 -11.27
C ALA A 68 22.32 -3.27 -10.20
N LEU A 69 22.50 -4.54 -10.60
CA LEU A 69 22.96 -5.59 -9.68
C LEU A 69 24.44 -5.44 -9.31
N TRP A 70 25.27 -4.99 -10.26
CA TRP A 70 26.69 -4.70 -9.99
C TRP A 70 26.84 -3.49 -9.05
N ASP A 71 26.07 -2.45 -9.27
CA ASP A 71 26.08 -1.28 -8.38
C ASP A 71 25.57 -1.63 -6.99
N LEU A 72 24.50 -2.41 -6.91
CA LEU A 72 23.98 -2.91 -5.63
C LEU A 72 25.05 -3.71 -4.88
N ARG A 73 25.82 -4.57 -5.56
CA ARG A 73 26.88 -5.37 -4.95
C ARG A 73 27.95 -4.53 -4.27
N LYS A 74 28.24 -3.33 -4.76
CA LYS A 74 29.21 -2.43 -4.13
C LYS A 74 28.75 -1.96 -2.75
N HIS A 75 27.44 -1.76 -2.57
CA HIS A 75 26.81 -1.37 -1.30
C HIS A 75 26.62 -2.55 -0.34
N LEU A 76 26.56 -3.79 -0.85
CA LEU A 76 26.35 -5.03 -0.08
C LEU A 76 27.65 -5.73 0.35
N ARG A 77 28.77 -5.00 0.51
CA ARG A 77 30.06 -5.60 0.88
C ARG A 77 30.14 -6.04 2.35
N ARG A 78 29.37 -5.36 3.22
CA ARG A 78 29.32 -5.69 4.64
C ARG A 78 28.48 -6.93 4.89
N ARG A 79 28.69 -7.56 6.04
CA ARG A 79 27.86 -8.65 6.55
C ARG A 79 26.83 -8.06 7.50
N PHE A 80 25.62 -8.59 7.47
CA PHE A 80 24.53 -8.27 8.37
C PHE A 80 24.27 -9.42 9.32
N ASP A 81 23.82 -9.16 10.54
CA ASP A 81 23.37 -10.22 11.42
C ASP A 81 22.09 -10.85 10.90
N VAL A 82 21.19 -10.02 10.34
CA VAL A 82 19.90 -10.48 9.83
C VAL A 82 19.58 -9.88 8.46
N LEU A 83 19.16 -10.72 7.51
CA LEU A 83 18.43 -10.33 6.30
C LEU A 83 16.95 -10.67 6.49
N LEU A 84 16.09 -9.67 6.40
CA LEU A 84 14.64 -9.81 6.30
C LEU A 84 14.24 -9.76 4.82
N HIS A 85 14.06 -10.95 4.22
CA HIS A 85 13.69 -11.07 2.80
C HIS A 85 12.16 -11.01 2.63
N ALA A 86 11.61 -9.79 2.67
CA ALA A 86 10.18 -9.52 2.68
C ALA A 86 9.55 -9.37 1.26
N GLN A 87 10.15 -9.96 0.23
CA GLN A 87 9.64 -9.92 -1.13
C GLN A 87 9.80 -11.26 -1.85
N VAL A 88 8.73 -11.71 -2.53
CA VAL A 88 8.73 -12.98 -3.26
C VAL A 88 8.72 -12.69 -4.77
N SER A 89 9.90 -12.72 -5.38
CA SER A 89 10.10 -12.66 -6.84
C SER A 89 11.50 -13.16 -7.18
N LEU A 90 11.69 -13.69 -8.39
CA LEU A 90 13.00 -14.17 -8.84
C LEU A 90 14.09 -13.10 -8.68
N ARG A 91 13.79 -11.86 -9.08
CA ARG A 91 14.72 -10.74 -8.93
C ARG A 91 15.08 -10.46 -7.47
N ALA A 92 14.10 -10.51 -6.57
CA ALA A 92 14.35 -10.34 -5.14
C ALA A 92 15.20 -11.48 -4.57
N ASN A 93 14.98 -12.71 -5.02
CA ASN A 93 15.78 -13.87 -4.62
C ASN A 93 17.22 -13.72 -5.11
N MET A 94 17.44 -13.23 -6.34
CA MET A 94 18.79 -12.94 -6.84
C MET A 94 19.50 -11.86 -6.00
N ILE A 95 18.80 -10.80 -5.62
CA ILE A 95 19.35 -9.75 -4.74
C ILE A 95 19.63 -10.33 -3.36
N ALA A 96 18.71 -11.08 -2.79
CA ALA A 96 18.91 -11.75 -1.50
C ALA A 96 20.16 -12.62 -1.49
N ALA A 97 20.44 -13.36 -2.57
CA ALA A 97 21.65 -14.16 -2.70
C ALA A 97 22.96 -13.35 -2.65
N LEU A 98 22.94 -12.07 -3.01
CA LEU A 98 24.11 -11.17 -2.94
C LEU A 98 24.34 -10.61 -1.52
N VAL A 99 23.31 -10.56 -0.67
CA VAL A 99 23.42 -10.06 0.71
C VAL A 99 24.12 -11.09 1.57
N ARG A 100 25.16 -10.69 2.28
CA ARG A 100 25.82 -11.54 3.29
C ARG A 100 25.14 -11.35 4.62
N ALA A 101 24.52 -12.40 5.17
CA ALA A 101 23.84 -12.34 6.46
C ALA A 101 23.97 -13.68 7.20
N ASP A 102 24.00 -13.61 8.53
CA ASP A 102 24.08 -14.80 9.39
C ASP A 102 22.74 -15.51 9.46
N ARG A 103 21.66 -14.76 9.67
CA ARG A 103 20.28 -15.24 9.62
C ARG A 103 19.59 -14.66 8.39
N ARG A 104 18.81 -15.48 7.70
CA ARG A 104 18.13 -15.11 6.45
C ARG A 104 16.68 -15.51 6.57
N ILE A 105 15.83 -14.57 6.97
CA ILE A 105 14.42 -14.79 7.29
C ILE A 105 13.57 -14.43 6.06
N GLY A 106 12.72 -15.35 5.62
CA GLY A 106 11.83 -15.15 4.49
C GLY A 106 10.40 -15.51 4.81
N PHE A 107 9.54 -15.43 3.79
CA PHE A 107 8.15 -15.87 3.91
C PHE A 107 8.04 -17.38 4.12
N ASP A 108 6.94 -17.78 4.74
CA ASP A 108 6.54 -19.18 4.89
C ASP A 108 6.40 -19.92 3.54
N ALA A 109 6.33 -21.24 3.61
CA ALA A 109 6.30 -22.10 2.43
C ALA A 109 5.09 -21.87 1.51
N ALA A 110 3.93 -21.47 2.07
CA ALA A 110 2.71 -21.24 1.29
C ALA A 110 2.81 -19.97 0.42
N ARG A 111 3.57 -18.96 0.89
CA ARG A 111 3.83 -17.70 0.17
C ARG A 111 5.08 -17.78 -0.70
N ALA A 112 6.03 -18.67 -0.39
CA ALA A 112 7.30 -18.83 -1.11
C ALA A 112 7.07 -19.23 -2.58
N ARG A 113 7.79 -18.57 -3.49
CA ARG A 113 7.76 -18.84 -4.95
C ARG A 113 9.13 -18.57 -5.55
N GLU A 114 9.32 -19.02 -6.79
CA GLU A 114 10.47 -18.63 -7.63
C GLU A 114 11.83 -18.90 -6.95
N GLY A 115 11.97 -19.98 -6.20
CA GLY A 115 13.21 -20.33 -5.52
C GLY A 115 13.46 -19.59 -4.20
N HIS A 116 12.46 -18.90 -3.63
CA HIS A 116 12.59 -18.15 -2.37
C HIS A 116 13.21 -18.98 -1.25
N GLY A 117 12.82 -20.28 -1.12
CA GLY A 117 13.36 -21.19 -0.12
C GLY A 117 14.85 -21.52 -0.25
N LEU A 118 15.48 -21.24 -1.40
CA LEU A 118 16.90 -21.48 -1.64
C LEU A 118 17.79 -20.37 -1.05
N VAL A 119 17.21 -19.22 -0.76
CA VAL A 119 17.95 -18.01 -0.32
C VAL A 119 17.61 -17.58 1.11
N VAL A 120 16.79 -18.35 1.82
CA VAL A 120 16.43 -18.12 3.23
C VAL A 120 16.72 -19.36 4.07
N SER A 121 17.14 -19.16 5.32
CA SER A 121 17.39 -20.23 6.30
C SER A 121 16.27 -20.36 7.33
N GLU A 122 15.54 -19.28 7.55
CA GLU A 122 14.42 -19.21 8.49
C GLU A 122 13.18 -18.65 7.79
N ARG A 123 12.00 -18.88 8.37
CA ARG A 123 10.74 -18.42 7.79
C ARG A 123 9.82 -17.87 8.87
N ILE A 124 9.06 -16.84 8.52
CA ILE A 124 7.97 -16.37 9.37
C ILE A 124 6.90 -17.47 9.52
N PRO A 125 6.11 -17.45 10.62
CA PRO A 125 5.03 -18.41 10.82
C PRO A 125 4.02 -18.42 9.66
N ALA A 126 3.56 -19.62 9.32
CA ALA A 126 2.49 -19.80 8.34
C ALA A 126 1.13 -19.54 9.02
N THR A 127 0.51 -18.42 8.71
CA THR A 127 -0.83 -18.07 9.20
C THR A 127 -1.80 -18.05 8.03
N PRO A 128 -2.79 -18.96 7.99
CA PRO A 128 -3.82 -18.96 6.95
C PRO A 128 -4.59 -17.65 6.93
N PHE A 129 -4.91 -17.17 5.73
CA PHE A 129 -5.70 -15.96 5.50
C PHE A 129 -5.19 -14.69 6.21
N GLN A 130 -3.89 -14.65 6.54
CA GLN A 130 -3.27 -13.51 7.20
C GLN A 130 -3.23 -12.29 6.27
N HIS A 131 -3.62 -11.14 6.81
CA HIS A 131 -3.51 -9.86 6.11
C HIS A 131 -2.07 -9.55 5.71
N GLN A 132 -1.88 -8.92 4.53
CA GLN A 132 -0.53 -8.67 3.99
C GLN A 132 0.35 -7.81 4.90
N ALA A 133 -0.23 -6.77 5.52
CA ALA A 133 0.50 -5.92 6.45
C ALA A 133 0.92 -6.67 7.73
N GLU A 134 0.04 -7.52 8.25
CA GLU A 134 0.36 -8.37 9.42
C GLU A 134 1.47 -9.37 9.10
N ALA A 135 1.44 -9.96 7.90
CA ALA A 135 2.50 -10.84 7.45
C ALA A 135 3.86 -10.15 7.35
N LEU A 136 3.89 -8.86 7.03
CA LEU A 136 5.13 -8.07 7.02
C LEU A 136 5.61 -7.74 8.44
N GLN A 137 4.71 -7.57 9.40
CA GLN A 137 5.11 -7.38 10.80
C GLN A 137 5.68 -8.66 11.45
N GLU A 138 5.34 -9.85 10.94
CA GLU A 138 5.96 -11.10 11.42
C GLU A 138 7.49 -11.10 11.29
N PHE A 139 8.04 -10.32 10.35
CA PHE A 139 9.48 -10.15 10.22
C PHE A 139 10.13 -9.44 11.43
N ALA A 140 9.41 -8.55 12.09
CA ALA A 140 9.86 -7.95 13.35
C ALA A 140 9.61 -8.88 14.54
N ARG A 141 8.43 -9.52 14.57
CA ARG A 141 8.05 -10.44 15.67
C ARG A 141 8.98 -11.66 15.79
N ILE A 142 9.44 -12.24 14.67
CA ILE A 142 10.37 -13.38 14.69
C ILE A 142 11.75 -13.00 15.26
N LEU A 143 12.10 -11.72 15.26
CA LEU A 143 13.28 -11.20 15.93
C LEU A 143 13.04 -10.97 17.43
N GLY A 144 11.79 -10.93 17.88
CA GLY A 144 11.39 -10.62 19.24
C GLY A 144 10.97 -9.17 19.47
N ALA A 145 10.77 -8.39 18.39
CA ALA A 145 10.27 -7.04 18.51
C ALA A 145 8.74 -7.03 18.71
N ASP A 146 8.28 -6.20 19.64
CA ASP A 146 6.87 -5.92 19.80
C ASP A 146 6.39 -5.01 18.65
N THR A 147 5.25 -5.35 18.05
CA THR A 147 4.67 -4.61 16.91
C THR A 147 3.39 -3.86 17.26
N ASP A 148 2.91 -3.96 18.50
CA ASP A 148 1.66 -3.34 18.92
C ASP A 148 1.85 -1.83 19.11
N GLY A 149 0.88 -1.05 18.65
CA GLY A 149 0.90 0.41 18.75
C GLY A 149 2.04 1.11 18.00
N VAL A 150 2.73 0.40 17.09
CA VAL A 150 3.78 1.00 16.25
C VAL A 150 3.17 1.93 15.22
N ASP A 151 3.71 3.14 15.14
CA ASP A 151 3.34 4.11 14.11
C ASP A 151 3.64 3.57 12.70
N ARG A 152 2.66 3.66 11.80
CA ARG A 152 2.67 3.16 10.43
C ARG A 152 2.81 4.28 9.40
N ALA A 153 2.69 5.54 9.83
CA ALA A 153 2.60 6.68 8.94
C ALA A 153 3.91 6.90 8.15
N PRO A 154 3.85 7.07 6.84
CA PRO A 154 5.01 7.54 6.09
C PRO A 154 5.39 8.96 6.52
N PRO A 155 6.68 9.33 6.46
CA PRO A 155 7.11 10.69 6.76
C PRO A 155 6.55 11.69 5.74
N ILE A 156 6.10 12.85 6.23
CA ILE A 156 5.55 13.93 5.40
C ILE A 156 6.28 15.21 5.74
N GLY A 157 6.80 15.91 4.73
CA GLY A 157 7.50 17.19 4.88
C GLY A 157 6.56 18.37 5.12
N ASP A 158 7.09 19.46 5.67
CA ASP A 158 6.29 20.66 5.95
C ASP A 158 5.82 21.38 4.68
N GLU A 159 6.62 21.35 3.60
CA GLU A 159 6.23 21.88 2.29
C GLU A 159 5.03 21.09 1.70
N ASP A 160 5.03 19.77 1.86
CA ASP A 160 3.93 18.92 1.43
C ASP A 160 2.65 19.22 2.23
N ARG A 161 2.78 19.44 3.55
CA ARG A 161 1.65 19.87 4.38
C ARG A 161 1.16 21.26 4.04
N GLN A 162 2.04 22.18 3.60
CA GLN A 162 1.64 23.50 3.13
C GLN A 162 0.82 23.40 1.85
N PHE A 163 1.21 22.54 0.90
CA PHE A 163 0.42 22.23 -0.29
C PHE A 163 -0.97 21.72 0.09
N ALA A 164 -1.06 20.76 1.00
CA ALA A 164 -2.34 20.22 1.46
C ALA A 164 -3.24 21.29 2.12
N ARG A 165 -2.68 22.19 2.93
CA ARG A 165 -3.43 23.32 3.53
C ARG A 165 -3.98 24.27 2.48
N ALA A 166 -3.26 24.51 1.39
CA ALA A 166 -3.73 25.37 0.31
C ALA A 166 -4.94 24.80 -0.43
N HIS A 167 -5.00 23.47 -0.61
CA HIS A 167 -6.09 22.79 -1.32
C HIS A 167 -7.21 22.29 -0.39
N GLN A 168 -6.92 22.13 0.90
CA GLN A 168 -7.85 21.74 1.94
C GLN A 168 -7.69 22.67 3.14
N PRO A 169 -8.26 23.92 3.10
CA PRO A 169 -8.09 24.89 4.20
C PRO A 169 -8.63 24.35 5.53
N GLU A 170 -9.75 23.62 5.49
CA GLU A 170 -10.36 22.98 6.65
C GLU A 170 -9.96 21.49 6.70
N ALA A 171 -9.28 21.08 7.78
CA ALA A 171 -8.92 19.69 8.01
C ALA A 171 -10.16 18.83 8.26
N GLY A 172 -10.13 17.57 7.81
CA GLY A 172 -11.23 16.62 8.04
C GLY A 172 -12.51 16.95 7.28
N ARG A 173 -12.45 17.83 6.25
CA ARG A 173 -13.64 18.21 5.50
C ARG A 173 -13.72 17.59 4.11
N ALA A 174 -12.63 17.59 3.35
CA ALA A 174 -12.65 17.11 1.97
C ALA A 174 -12.75 15.58 1.89
N VAL A 175 -13.54 15.08 0.94
CA VAL A 175 -13.55 13.68 0.53
C VAL A 175 -12.61 13.53 -0.66
N LEU A 176 -11.60 12.68 -0.52
CA LEU A 176 -10.70 12.38 -1.61
C LEU A 176 -11.17 11.16 -2.40
N ILE A 177 -11.04 11.21 -3.72
CA ILE A 177 -11.29 10.07 -4.61
C ILE A 177 -10.02 9.79 -5.40
N SER A 178 -9.46 8.58 -5.24
CA SER A 178 -8.36 8.08 -6.07
C SER A 178 -8.90 6.96 -6.97
N PRO A 179 -9.32 7.27 -8.21
CA PRO A 179 -10.17 6.36 -8.98
C PRO A 179 -9.41 5.20 -9.63
N CYS A 180 -8.08 5.24 -9.63
CA CYS A 180 -7.28 4.32 -10.42
C CYS A 180 -6.40 3.39 -9.59
N SER A 181 -6.27 2.18 -10.10
CA SER A 181 -5.25 1.20 -9.70
C SER A 181 -4.31 0.94 -10.87
N SER A 182 -3.10 0.47 -10.59
CA SER A 182 -2.16 -0.01 -11.62
C SER A 182 -2.70 -1.19 -12.45
N HIS A 183 -3.76 -1.84 -11.99
CA HIS A 183 -4.47 -2.92 -12.69
C HIS A 183 -5.87 -2.46 -13.08
N VAL A 184 -6.10 -2.27 -14.38
CA VAL A 184 -7.36 -1.74 -14.94
C VAL A 184 -8.59 -2.54 -14.46
N ALA A 185 -8.46 -3.86 -14.28
CA ALA A 185 -9.55 -4.72 -13.79
C ALA A 185 -10.04 -4.39 -12.36
N ARG A 186 -9.34 -3.53 -11.62
CA ARG A 186 -9.75 -3.04 -10.30
C ARG A 186 -10.40 -1.66 -10.35
N ASN A 187 -10.34 -0.98 -11.51
CA ASN A 187 -10.91 0.35 -11.63
C ASN A 187 -12.43 0.24 -11.70
N TRP A 188 -13.08 1.12 -10.95
CA TRP A 188 -14.53 1.25 -10.95
C TRP A 188 -14.99 2.16 -12.09
N SER A 189 -16.28 2.20 -12.41
CA SER A 189 -16.77 3.00 -13.52
C SER A 189 -16.74 4.50 -13.23
N VAL A 190 -16.47 5.28 -14.26
CA VAL A 190 -16.49 6.77 -14.21
C VAL A 190 -17.85 7.30 -13.72
N VAL A 191 -18.94 6.70 -14.23
CA VAL A 191 -20.32 7.09 -13.86
C VAL A 191 -20.58 6.90 -12.37
N ASN A 192 -20.14 5.77 -11.82
CA ASN A 192 -20.32 5.48 -10.41
C ASN A 192 -19.50 6.42 -9.52
N TYR A 193 -18.26 6.77 -9.92
CA TYR A 193 -17.49 7.79 -9.19
C TYR A 193 -18.16 9.16 -9.23
N ALA A 194 -18.68 9.57 -10.38
CA ALA A 194 -19.42 10.85 -10.53
C ALA A 194 -20.69 10.86 -9.64
N GLU A 195 -21.43 9.75 -9.61
CA GLU A 195 -22.65 9.62 -8.78
C GLU A 195 -22.34 9.80 -7.29
N ILE A 196 -21.35 9.10 -6.75
CA ILE A 196 -21.00 9.24 -5.32
C ILE A 196 -20.41 10.61 -5.00
N ALA A 197 -19.64 11.19 -5.92
CA ALA A 197 -19.05 12.52 -5.75
C ALA A 197 -20.14 13.61 -5.68
N ASP A 198 -21.12 13.57 -6.60
CA ASP A 198 -22.28 14.45 -6.57
C ASP A 198 -23.10 14.24 -5.29
N TRP A 199 -23.30 13.00 -4.86
CA TRP A 199 -24.00 12.71 -3.60
C TRP A 199 -23.29 13.34 -2.39
N VAL A 200 -21.95 13.25 -2.32
CA VAL A 200 -21.17 13.85 -1.23
C VAL A 200 -21.42 15.35 -1.18
N ILE A 201 -21.35 16.04 -2.32
CA ILE A 201 -21.54 17.49 -2.38
C ILE A 201 -22.98 17.86 -2.02
N ASP A 202 -23.97 17.19 -2.62
CA ASP A 202 -25.40 17.48 -2.41
C ASP A 202 -25.86 17.25 -0.96
N LYS A 203 -25.39 16.18 -0.33
CA LYS A 203 -25.91 15.75 0.96
C LYS A 203 -25.10 16.25 2.15
N THR A 204 -23.80 16.51 1.96
CA THR A 204 -22.91 16.88 3.06
C THR A 204 -22.30 18.28 2.91
N GLY A 205 -22.39 18.90 1.75
CA GLY A 205 -21.74 20.17 1.44
C GLY A 205 -20.21 20.11 1.50
N ARG A 206 -19.62 18.91 1.50
CA ARG A 206 -18.17 18.70 1.58
C ARG A 206 -17.54 18.78 0.19
N PRO A 207 -16.36 19.39 0.05
CA PRO A 207 -15.65 19.39 -1.22
C PRO A 207 -15.15 17.99 -1.58
N VAL A 208 -15.20 17.66 -2.87
CA VAL A 208 -14.61 16.45 -3.45
C VAL A 208 -13.35 16.81 -4.20
N ILE A 209 -12.27 16.09 -3.98
CA ILE A 209 -10.97 16.27 -4.63
C ILE A 209 -10.54 14.97 -5.27
N LEU A 210 -10.29 14.98 -6.57
CA LEU A 210 -9.73 13.83 -7.29
C LEU A 210 -8.19 13.87 -7.17
N ILE A 211 -7.59 12.75 -6.74
CA ILE A 211 -6.13 12.57 -6.63
C ILE A 211 -5.67 11.34 -7.40
N GLY A 212 -4.44 11.35 -7.87
CA GLY A 212 -3.87 10.21 -8.62
C GLY A 212 -2.54 10.54 -9.26
N GLY A 213 -1.90 9.52 -9.83
CA GLY A 213 -0.60 9.64 -10.47
C GLY A 213 -0.64 10.39 -11.80
N PRO A 214 0.55 10.69 -12.38
CA PRO A 214 0.67 11.51 -13.58
C PRO A 214 0.48 10.74 -14.89
N SER A 215 0.00 9.49 -14.86
CA SER A 215 -0.19 8.72 -16.09
C SER A 215 -1.33 9.28 -16.93
N GLU A 216 -1.20 9.19 -18.26
CA GLU A 216 -2.24 9.67 -19.17
C GLU A 216 -3.58 8.93 -18.98
N MET A 217 -3.54 7.67 -18.54
CA MET A 217 -4.75 6.92 -18.18
C MET A 217 -5.47 7.57 -17.00
N GLU A 218 -4.74 7.88 -15.91
CA GLU A 218 -5.33 8.47 -14.71
C GLU A 218 -5.88 9.87 -14.99
N LYS A 219 -5.13 10.72 -15.70
CA LYS A 219 -5.58 12.05 -16.12
C LYS A 219 -6.87 11.98 -16.94
N ARG A 220 -6.93 11.04 -17.91
CA ARG A 220 -8.13 10.84 -18.73
C ARG A 220 -9.33 10.40 -17.88
N ILE A 221 -9.15 9.47 -16.95
CA ILE A 221 -10.22 9.01 -16.06
C ILE A 221 -10.69 10.17 -15.17
N GLY A 222 -9.77 10.94 -14.59
CA GLY A 222 -10.12 12.11 -13.80
C GLY A 222 -10.93 13.14 -14.58
N ALA A 223 -10.52 13.48 -15.80
CA ALA A 223 -11.25 14.39 -16.68
C ALA A 223 -12.64 13.84 -17.08
N GLN A 224 -12.75 12.52 -17.28
CA GLN A 224 -14.05 11.89 -17.55
C GLN A 224 -14.99 11.94 -16.34
N ILE A 225 -14.49 11.71 -15.11
CA ILE A 225 -15.29 11.85 -13.89
C ILE A 225 -15.77 13.30 -13.77
N GLU A 226 -14.85 14.26 -13.86
CA GLU A 226 -15.16 15.70 -13.80
C GLU A 226 -16.23 16.12 -14.81
N SER A 227 -16.11 15.67 -16.06
CA SER A 227 -17.11 15.98 -17.11
C SER A 227 -18.45 15.25 -16.95
N THR A 228 -18.50 14.17 -16.16
CA THR A 228 -19.73 13.39 -15.90
C THR A 228 -20.49 13.91 -14.68
N MET A 229 -19.78 14.54 -13.73
CA MET A 229 -20.37 15.13 -12.53
C MET A 229 -21.27 16.32 -12.86
N ARG A 230 -22.29 16.53 -12.04
CA ARG A 230 -23.12 17.75 -12.06
C ARG A 230 -22.44 18.92 -11.36
N HIS A 231 -21.61 18.63 -10.38
CA HIS A 231 -20.82 19.60 -9.63
C HIS A 231 -19.36 19.61 -10.12
N GLN A 232 -18.66 20.73 -9.83
CA GLN A 232 -17.24 20.86 -10.19
C GLN A 232 -16.35 20.35 -9.04
N PRO A 233 -15.65 19.22 -9.18
CA PRO A 233 -14.65 18.78 -8.21
C PRO A 233 -13.33 19.55 -8.40
N SER A 234 -12.45 19.51 -7.41
CA SER A 234 -11.05 19.87 -7.61
C SER A 234 -10.31 18.65 -8.17
N ASN A 235 -9.76 18.76 -9.39
CA ASN A 235 -9.04 17.65 -10.01
C ASN A 235 -7.52 17.89 -9.94
N LEU A 236 -6.85 17.19 -9.04
CA LEU A 236 -5.39 17.27 -8.84
C LEU A 236 -4.64 16.06 -9.40
N ILE A 237 -5.28 15.20 -10.20
CA ILE A 237 -4.64 14.01 -10.78
C ILE A 237 -3.43 14.41 -11.64
N GLY A 238 -2.25 13.93 -11.26
CA GLY A 238 -0.99 14.22 -11.93
C GLY A 238 -0.41 15.60 -11.69
N GLN A 239 -0.97 16.36 -10.74
CA GLN A 239 -0.53 17.72 -10.40
C GLN A 239 0.24 17.77 -9.06
N ASP A 240 0.26 16.69 -8.31
CA ASP A 240 0.91 16.56 -7.02
C ASP A 240 2.12 15.61 -7.06
N THR A 241 2.99 15.76 -6.07
CA THR A 241 4.04 14.78 -5.76
C THR A 241 3.49 13.70 -4.80
N LEU A 242 4.24 12.61 -4.62
CA LEU A 242 3.86 11.58 -3.64
C LEU A 242 3.75 12.14 -2.21
N GLY A 243 4.67 13.02 -1.81
CA GLY A 243 4.62 13.67 -0.48
C GLY A 243 3.40 14.57 -0.32
N GLN A 244 3.10 15.36 -1.34
CA GLN A 244 1.88 16.18 -1.36
C GLN A 244 0.61 15.33 -1.31
N SER A 245 0.57 14.21 -2.05
CA SER A 245 -0.55 13.26 -2.00
C SER A 245 -0.73 12.68 -0.60
N LEU A 246 0.35 12.32 0.10
CA LEU A 246 0.32 11.87 1.50
C LEU A 246 -0.25 12.95 2.43
N ALA A 247 0.21 14.20 2.29
CA ALA A 247 -0.29 15.33 3.08
C ALA A 247 -1.78 15.63 2.81
N MET A 248 -2.23 15.47 1.55
CA MET A 248 -3.64 15.56 1.20
C MET A 248 -4.46 14.47 1.90
N LEU A 249 -3.96 13.23 1.93
CA LEU A 249 -4.60 12.11 2.63
C LEU A 249 -4.64 12.34 4.14
N GLU A 250 -3.54 12.77 4.77
CA GLU A 250 -3.46 13.07 6.20
C GLU A 250 -4.54 14.08 6.63
N ARG A 251 -4.90 15.00 5.75
CA ARG A 251 -5.82 16.11 6.04
C ARG A 251 -7.27 15.84 5.66
N ALA A 252 -7.56 14.75 4.96
CA ALA A 252 -8.87 14.45 4.41
C ALA A 252 -9.87 13.95 5.46
N ALA A 253 -11.17 14.08 5.19
CA ALA A 253 -12.24 13.41 5.93
C ALA A 253 -12.21 11.89 5.71
N CYS A 254 -12.07 11.49 4.44
CA CYS A 254 -11.90 10.09 4.05
C CYS A 254 -11.37 9.98 2.61
N LEU A 255 -10.96 8.77 2.25
CA LEU A 255 -10.59 8.38 0.89
C LEU A 255 -11.59 7.36 0.34
N VAL A 256 -11.99 7.52 -0.93
CA VAL A 256 -12.66 6.46 -1.72
C VAL A 256 -11.69 5.98 -2.80
N ALA A 257 -11.36 4.69 -2.82
CA ALA A 257 -10.45 4.14 -3.80
C ALA A 257 -10.59 2.62 -3.97
N PRO A 258 -10.23 2.05 -5.15
CA PRO A 258 -10.06 0.61 -5.32
C PRO A 258 -8.76 0.14 -4.64
N ASP A 259 -8.51 -1.18 -4.62
CA ASP A 259 -7.25 -1.77 -4.12
C ASP A 259 -6.03 -1.18 -4.86
N SER A 260 -5.41 -0.18 -4.23
CA SER A 260 -4.32 0.64 -4.80
C SER A 260 -3.42 1.21 -3.69
N GLY A 261 -2.29 1.84 -4.07
CA GLY A 261 -1.35 2.44 -3.12
C GLY A 261 -1.99 3.43 -2.13
N PRO A 262 -2.77 4.41 -2.60
CA PRO A 262 -3.44 5.40 -1.75
C PRO A 262 -4.27 4.82 -0.60
N VAL A 263 -4.90 3.66 -0.79
CA VAL A 263 -5.64 2.95 0.28
C VAL A 263 -4.74 2.63 1.48
N HIS A 264 -3.53 2.13 1.20
CA HIS A 264 -2.58 1.77 2.25
C HIS A 264 -1.97 3.00 2.92
N PHE A 265 -1.76 4.07 2.16
CA PHE A 265 -1.24 5.34 2.68
C PHE A 265 -2.25 6.01 3.62
N ALA A 266 -3.50 6.13 3.18
CA ALA A 266 -4.57 6.70 3.99
C ALA A 266 -4.76 5.91 5.30
N ALA A 267 -4.82 4.58 5.22
CA ALA A 267 -4.91 3.72 6.39
C ALA A 267 -3.73 3.87 7.35
N ALA A 268 -2.50 4.01 6.83
CA ALA A 268 -1.30 4.23 7.63
C ALA A 268 -1.29 5.61 8.31
N LEU A 269 -1.93 6.61 7.71
CA LEU A 269 -2.10 7.97 8.23
C LEU A 269 -3.30 8.12 9.18
N GLY A 270 -4.10 7.05 9.36
CA GLY A 270 -5.30 7.09 10.19
C GLY A 270 -6.53 7.72 9.51
N THR A 271 -6.44 8.01 8.22
CA THR A 271 -7.56 8.55 7.43
C THR A 271 -8.53 7.42 7.08
N PRO A 272 -9.84 7.55 7.37
CA PRO A 272 -10.85 6.56 7.01
C PRO A 272 -10.86 6.26 5.50
N VAL A 273 -11.06 4.99 5.13
CA VAL A 273 -11.05 4.57 3.72
C VAL A 273 -12.30 3.78 3.38
N VAL A 274 -13.07 4.26 2.42
CA VAL A 274 -14.09 3.46 1.73
C VAL A 274 -13.40 2.71 0.58
N GLY A 275 -12.97 1.49 0.86
CA GLY A 275 -12.27 0.65 -0.10
C GLY A 275 -13.24 -0.12 -1.01
N LEU A 276 -12.96 -0.14 -2.32
CA LEU A 276 -13.80 -0.80 -3.35
C LEU A 276 -13.15 -2.11 -3.77
N TYR A 277 -13.74 -3.24 -3.39
CA TYR A 277 -13.17 -4.57 -3.57
C TYR A 277 -14.16 -5.53 -4.24
N ALA A 278 -13.75 -6.13 -5.36
CA ALA A 278 -14.39 -7.25 -6.02
C ALA A 278 -13.36 -8.10 -6.78
N SER A 279 -12.39 -7.46 -7.43
CA SER A 279 -11.28 -8.12 -8.12
C SER A 279 -10.26 -8.73 -7.15
N THR A 280 -10.12 -8.14 -5.97
CA THR A 280 -9.25 -8.58 -4.87
C THR A 280 -10.03 -8.64 -3.57
N TRP A 281 -9.53 -9.39 -2.59
CA TRP A 281 -10.19 -9.56 -1.30
C TRP A 281 -9.67 -8.56 -0.27
N SER A 282 -10.57 -7.77 0.34
CA SER A 282 -10.21 -6.78 1.37
C SER A 282 -9.56 -7.43 2.59
N CYS A 283 -9.98 -8.62 2.98
CA CYS A 283 -9.36 -9.38 4.09
C CYS A 283 -7.87 -9.58 3.91
N ARG A 284 -7.36 -9.59 2.65
CA ARG A 284 -5.94 -9.75 2.36
C ARG A 284 -5.18 -8.44 2.29
N SER A 285 -5.74 -7.45 1.65
CA SER A 285 -5.05 -6.21 1.28
C SER A 285 -5.90 -4.96 1.47
N GLY A 286 -6.92 -5.02 2.32
CA GLY A 286 -7.74 -3.85 2.64
C GLY A 286 -7.01 -2.85 3.54
N PRO A 287 -7.61 -1.67 3.75
CA PRO A 287 -7.08 -0.64 4.64
C PRO A 287 -7.18 -1.08 6.10
N LEU A 288 -6.05 -1.33 6.76
CA LEU A 288 -6.06 -1.64 8.19
C LEU A 288 -6.64 -0.47 9.00
N GLY A 289 -7.60 -0.78 9.88
CA GLY A 289 -8.33 0.23 10.65
C GLY A 289 -9.54 0.83 9.92
N SER A 290 -9.84 0.36 8.70
CA SER A 290 -11.01 0.77 7.91
C SER A 290 -11.65 -0.39 7.15
N LEU A 291 -11.39 -1.64 7.55
CA LEU A 291 -11.94 -2.82 6.86
C LEU A 291 -13.46 -2.84 6.89
N GLU A 292 -14.09 -2.36 7.95
CA GLU A 292 -15.53 -2.24 8.13
C GLU A 292 -16.19 -1.26 7.14
N TYR A 293 -15.43 -0.31 6.60
CA TYR A 293 -15.91 0.64 5.58
C TYR A 293 -15.69 0.14 4.16
N CYS A 294 -15.04 -1.01 3.96
CA CYS A 294 -14.89 -1.57 2.63
C CYS A 294 -16.21 -2.09 2.06
N VAL A 295 -16.46 -1.78 0.80
CA VAL A 295 -17.48 -2.47 0.00
C VAL A 295 -16.80 -3.66 -0.65
N ASP A 296 -16.85 -4.82 0.01
CA ASP A 296 -16.20 -6.04 -0.44
C ASP A 296 -17.19 -7.00 -1.10
N ARG A 297 -17.06 -7.18 -2.40
CA ARG A 297 -17.81 -8.09 -3.26
C ARG A 297 -16.98 -9.27 -3.78
N PHE A 298 -15.76 -9.44 -3.24
CA PHE A 298 -14.90 -10.55 -3.66
C PHE A 298 -15.55 -11.95 -3.44
N PRO A 299 -16.24 -12.23 -2.32
CA PRO A 299 -16.95 -13.48 -2.16
C PRO A 299 -18.00 -13.72 -3.25
N GLU A 300 -18.76 -12.68 -3.62
CA GLU A 300 -19.73 -12.75 -4.72
C GLU A 300 -19.03 -12.94 -6.07
N ALA A 301 -17.93 -12.23 -6.29
CA ALA A 301 -17.12 -12.39 -7.50
C ALA A 301 -16.55 -13.82 -7.63
N CYS A 302 -16.12 -14.45 -6.54
CA CYS A 302 -15.69 -15.85 -6.54
C CYS A 302 -16.80 -16.78 -6.99
N ARG A 303 -18.00 -16.67 -6.41
CA ARG A 303 -19.16 -17.50 -6.81
C ARG A 303 -19.54 -17.28 -8.27
N ARG A 304 -19.67 -16.00 -8.68
CA ARG A 304 -20.15 -15.64 -10.03
C ARG A 304 -19.16 -15.97 -11.14
N PHE A 305 -17.87 -15.68 -10.96
CA PHE A 305 -16.87 -15.76 -12.02
C PHE A 305 -15.98 -17.00 -11.96
N LEU A 306 -15.91 -17.68 -10.80
CA LEU A 306 -15.07 -18.86 -10.59
C LEU A 306 -15.87 -20.10 -10.19
N GLY A 307 -17.15 -19.98 -9.81
CA GLY A 307 -17.98 -21.09 -9.31
C GLY A 307 -17.44 -21.70 -8.01
N ARG A 308 -16.81 -20.90 -7.15
CA ARG A 308 -16.15 -21.36 -5.92
C ARG A 308 -16.40 -20.37 -4.78
N GLU A 309 -16.35 -20.87 -3.54
CA GLU A 309 -16.30 -20.02 -2.37
C GLU A 309 -14.91 -19.35 -2.22
N PRO A 310 -14.83 -18.19 -1.56
CA PRO A 310 -13.57 -17.44 -1.44
C PRO A 310 -12.47 -18.22 -0.72
N GLU A 311 -12.80 -19.07 0.23
CA GLU A 311 -11.86 -19.92 0.98
C GLU A 311 -11.28 -21.08 0.12
N GLN A 312 -11.95 -21.43 -0.97
CA GLN A 312 -11.52 -22.48 -1.90
C GLN A 312 -10.56 -21.96 -2.97
N VAL A 313 -10.38 -20.65 -3.07
CA VAL A 313 -9.44 -20.07 -4.01
C VAL A 313 -8.10 -19.77 -3.34
N LYS A 314 -7.04 -19.80 -4.14
CA LYS A 314 -5.70 -19.52 -3.63
C LYS A 314 -5.66 -18.13 -2.99
N TRP A 315 -5.09 -18.02 -1.77
CA TRP A 315 -4.88 -16.74 -1.10
C TRP A 315 -4.11 -15.76 -1.99
N GLY A 316 -4.67 -14.57 -2.18
CA GLY A 316 -4.15 -13.59 -3.14
C GLY A 316 -4.58 -13.82 -4.59
N LYS A 317 -5.57 -14.70 -4.85
CA LYS A 317 -6.20 -14.80 -6.16
C LYS A 317 -6.81 -13.45 -6.55
N ARG A 318 -6.63 -13.08 -7.81
CA ARG A 318 -7.28 -11.93 -8.45
C ARG A 318 -8.31 -12.41 -9.44
N ILE A 319 -9.43 -11.73 -9.51
CA ILE A 319 -10.48 -11.98 -10.48
C ILE A 319 -10.46 -10.80 -11.47
N GLU A 320 -9.80 -11.00 -12.60
CA GLU A 320 -9.61 -9.97 -13.62
C GLU A 320 -10.55 -10.26 -14.81
N LYS A 321 -11.86 -10.31 -14.52
CA LYS A 321 -12.90 -10.54 -15.51
C LYS A 321 -13.65 -9.23 -15.80
N PRO A 322 -14.06 -8.97 -17.07
CA PRO A 322 -14.93 -7.83 -17.38
C PRO A 322 -16.18 -7.84 -16.50
N GLY A 323 -16.55 -6.67 -15.98
CA GLY A 323 -17.73 -6.51 -15.13
C GLY A 323 -17.55 -6.94 -13.67
N VAL A 324 -16.35 -7.36 -13.24
CA VAL A 324 -16.13 -7.75 -11.83
C VAL A 324 -16.37 -6.60 -10.86
N MET A 325 -15.94 -5.37 -11.21
CA MET A 325 -16.13 -4.20 -10.37
C MET A 325 -17.55 -3.63 -10.42
N ASP A 326 -18.39 -4.08 -11.37
CA ASP A 326 -19.82 -3.69 -11.44
C ASP A 326 -20.62 -4.31 -10.27
N LEU A 327 -20.07 -5.30 -9.58
CA LEU A 327 -20.65 -5.84 -8.34
C LEU A 327 -20.62 -4.81 -7.19
N VAL A 328 -19.74 -3.82 -7.25
CA VAL A 328 -19.70 -2.74 -6.28
C VAL A 328 -20.70 -1.67 -6.72
N GLU A 329 -21.85 -1.64 -6.05
CA GLU A 329 -22.93 -0.69 -6.36
C GLU A 329 -22.69 0.67 -5.68
N PRO A 330 -23.01 1.81 -6.33
CA PRO A 330 -22.90 3.14 -5.73
C PRO A 330 -23.63 3.26 -4.39
N LYS A 331 -24.82 2.66 -4.28
CA LYS A 331 -25.63 2.67 -3.06
C LYS A 331 -24.84 2.12 -1.85
N ALA A 332 -24.13 1.01 -2.02
CA ALA A 332 -23.32 0.44 -0.95
C ALA A 332 -22.15 1.33 -0.54
N VAL A 333 -21.56 2.06 -1.48
CA VAL A 333 -20.50 3.05 -1.22
C VAL A 333 -21.06 4.25 -0.46
N ILE A 334 -22.22 4.76 -0.87
CA ILE A 334 -22.94 5.85 -0.21
C ILE A 334 -23.29 5.48 1.25
N GLU A 335 -23.72 4.27 1.49
CA GLU A 335 -23.99 3.78 2.87
C GLU A 335 -22.74 3.86 3.75
N ARG A 336 -21.55 3.50 3.24
CA ARG A 336 -20.29 3.62 3.99
C ARG A 336 -19.86 5.07 4.19
N LEU A 337 -19.99 5.89 3.15
CA LEU A 337 -19.73 7.33 3.24
C LEU A 337 -20.63 8.01 4.27
N SER A 338 -21.92 7.63 4.33
CA SER A 338 -22.86 8.17 5.31
C SER A 338 -22.42 7.91 6.76
N ILE A 339 -21.82 6.74 7.03
CA ILE A 339 -21.33 6.39 8.37
C ILE A 339 -20.11 7.25 8.77
N ILE A 340 -19.23 7.53 7.82
CA ILE A 340 -17.98 8.28 8.09
C ILE A 340 -18.23 9.79 8.16
N LEU A 341 -19.17 10.31 7.36
CA LEU A 341 -19.36 11.76 7.16
C LEU A 341 -20.43 12.39 8.07
N THR A 342 -21.18 11.57 8.82
CA THR A 342 -22.09 12.03 9.88
C THR A 342 -21.32 12.32 11.16
#